data_4a9b63ffedfb0216b5779c091f308211
#
_entry.id   4a9b63ffedfb0216b5779c091f308211
#
_cell.length_a   1.000
_cell.length_b   1.000
_cell.length_c   1.000
_cell.angle_alpha   90.00
_cell.angle_beta   90.00
_cell.angle_gamma   90.00
#
_symmetry.space_group_name_H-M   'P 1'
#
loop_
_entity.id
_entity.type
_entity.pdbx_description
1 polymer ?
#
loop_
_entity_poly.entity_id
_entity_poly.type
_entity_poly.pdbx_seq_one_letter_code
_entity_poly.pdbx_strand_id
1 'polypeptide(L)'
;MATILISGGNFQDAAGNPLAFGYVTFRLNMDAMAGDSQISAGRLVTIPLDANGNLTSQIWPNDAMLPNNTVYFAKAYTAEGQLVWEAELYITTPSWVLGEV
;
A
#
# COMPACT_ATOMS: atom_id res chain seq x y z
N MET A 1 -3.68 -17.25 9.34
CA MET A 1 -2.89 -16.30 8.53
C MET A 1 -3.31 -14.88 8.91
N ALA A 2 -2.36 -13.98 9.02
CA ALA A 2 -2.60 -12.63 9.47
C ALA A 2 -2.10 -11.62 8.45
N THR A 3 -2.52 -10.38 8.59
CA THR A 3 -1.93 -9.27 7.84
C THR A 3 -0.45 -9.13 8.22
N ILE A 4 0.33 -8.54 7.33
CA ILE A 4 1.74 -8.26 7.58
C ILE A 4 1.95 -6.75 7.71
N LEU A 5 3.06 -6.39 8.34
CA LEU A 5 3.47 -4.99 8.46
C LEU A 5 4.01 -4.51 7.12
N ILE A 6 3.52 -3.38 6.65
CA ILE A 6 4.14 -2.64 5.56
C ILE A 6 4.60 -1.28 6.09
N SER A 7 5.71 -0.79 5.54
CA SER A 7 6.33 0.47 5.98
C SER A 7 7.08 1.12 4.84
N GLY A 8 7.68 2.27 5.09
CA GLY A 8 8.53 2.96 4.14
C GLY A 8 7.80 3.99 3.31
N GLY A 9 8.14 4.06 2.03
CA GLY A 9 7.63 5.06 1.10
C GLY A 9 8.58 6.22 0.93
N ASN A 10 8.88 6.93 2.00
CA ASN A 10 9.79 8.09 1.97
C ASN A 10 9.48 9.02 0.78
N PHE A 11 8.19 9.32 0.62
CA PHE A 11 7.75 10.12 -0.52
C PHE A 11 8.21 11.56 -0.38
N GLN A 12 8.79 12.09 -1.44
CA GLN A 12 9.33 13.44 -1.48
C GLN A 12 8.97 14.08 -2.82
N ASP A 13 8.95 15.42 -2.86
CA ASP A 13 8.89 16.12 -4.13
C ASP A 13 10.29 16.21 -4.76
N ALA A 14 10.38 16.81 -5.94
CA ALA A 14 11.65 16.90 -6.66
C ALA A 14 12.68 17.78 -5.95
N ALA A 15 12.25 18.63 -5.03
CA ALA A 15 13.14 19.47 -4.23
C ALA A 15 13.61 18.79 -2.94
N GLY A 16 13.16 17.55 -2.68
CA GLY A 16 13.55 16.79 -1.48
C GLY A 16 12.69 17.07 -0.26
N ASN A 17 11.57 17.77 -0.42
CA ASN A 17 10.64 18.03 0.68
C ASN A 17 9.71 16.81 0.85
N PRO A 18 9.53 16.30 2.09
CA PRO A 18 8.65 15.17 2.30
C PRO A 18 7.19 15.52 2.01
N LEU A 19 6.43 14.54 1.50
CA LEU A 19 4.99 14.68 1.31
C LEU A 19 4.29 14.47 2.64
N ALA A 20 4.51 15.41 3.57
CA ALA A 20 4.01 15.31 4.93
C ALA A 20 2.48 15.28 4.94
N PHE A 21 1.92 14.33 5.70
CA PHE A 21 0.49 14.20 5.91
C PHE A 21 -0.34 13.96 4.64
N GLY A 22 0.30 13.51 3.58
CA GLY A 22 -0.38 12.94 2.43
C GLY A 22 -0.94 11.56 2.78
N TYR A 23 -1.32 10.79 1.76
CA TYR A 23 -1.83 9.44 2.00
C TYR A 23 -1.57 8.56 0.78
N VAL A 24 -1.56 7.24 1.02
CA VAL A 24 -1.44 6.23 -0.01
C VAL A 24 -2.69 5.36 0.02
N THR A 25 -3.27 5.10 -1.15
CA THR A 25 -4.40 4.19 -1.27
C THR A 25 -3.93 2.88 -1.87
N PHE A 26 -4.47 1.78 -1.37
CA PHE A 26 -4.23 0.45 -1.91
C PHE A 26 -5.57 -0.16 -2.32
N ARG A 27 -5.60 -0.71 -3.52
CA ARG A 27 -6.77 -1.40 -4.03
C ARG A 27 -6.34 -2.71 -4.65
N LEU A 28 -6.96 -3.81 -4.21
CA LEU A 28 -6.69 -5.12 -4.80
C LEU A 28 -7.30 -5.18 -6.21
N ASN A 29 -6.58 -5.84 -7.14
CA ASN A 29 -7.02 -5.90 -8.53
C ASN A 29 -8.22 -6.82 -8.77
N MET A 30 -8.45 -7.78 -7.87
CA MET A 30 -9.58 -8.70 -7.95
C MET A 30 -9.92 -9.21 -6.56
N ASP A 31 -11.14 -9.67 -6.36
CA ASP A 31 -11.53 -10.29 -5.11
C ASP A 31 -10.71 -11.56 -4.86
N ALA A 32 -10.35 -11.80 -3.62
CA ALA A 32 -9.51 -12.93 -3.24
C ALA A 32 -9.91 -13.47 -1.87
N MET A 33 -9.30 -14.59 -1.49
CA MET A 33 -9.44 -15.15 -0.16
C MET A 33 -8.06 -15.26 0.50
N ALA A 34 -8.02 -14.99 1.80
CA ALA A 34 -6.83 -15.20 2.61
C ALA A 34 -7.27 -16.01 3.83
N GLY A 35 -6.93 -17.31 3.83
CA GLY A 35 -7.48 -18.24 4.81
C GLY A 35 -9.01 -18.30 4.71
N ASP A 36 -9.69 -17.98 5.80
CA ASP A 36 -11.16 -17.95 5.86
C ASP A 36 -11.75 -16.58 5.53
N SER A 37 -10.90 -15.60 5.28
CA SER A 37 -11.34 -14.23 5.06
C SER A 37 -11.50 -13.93 3.58
N GLN A 38 -12.54 -13.20 3.23
CA GLN A 38 -12.72 -12.69 1.87
C GLN A 38 -12.19 -11.26 1.78
N ILE A 39 -11.34 -11.03 0.80
CA ILE A 39 -10.71 -9.73 0.59
C ILE A 39 -11.34 -9.07 -0.63
N SER A 40 -11.98 -7.94 -0.42
CA SER A 40 -12.74 -7.27 -1.46
C SER A 40 -11.88 -6.32 -2.27
N ALA A 41 -11.91 -6.46 -3.60
CA ALA A 41 -11.28 -5.50 -4.49
C ALA A 41 -12.03 -4.17 -4.55
N GLY A 42 -13.29 -4.15 -4.13
CA GLY A 42 -14.12 -2.95 -4.18
C GLY A 42 -13.82 -1.91 -3.10
N ARG A 43 -12.96 -2.23 -2.13
CA ARG A 43 -12.66 -1.35 -1.01
C ARG A 43 -11.23 -0.82 -1.11
N LEU A 44 -11.09 0.49 -1.06
CA LEU A 44 -9.78 1.13 -0.93
C LEU A 44 -9.33 1.10 0.53
N VAL A 45 -8.04 0.80 0.71
CA VAL A 45 -7.37 0.98 1.99
C VAL A 45 -6.57 2.26 1.91
N THR A 46 -6.86 3.21 2.78
CA THR A 46 -6.16 4.51 2.80
C THR A 46 -5.24 4.57 4.00
N ILE A 47 -3.95 4.77 3.77
CA ILE A 47 -2.93 4.81 4.81
C ILE A 47 -2.30 6.19 4.81
N PRO A 48 -2.39 6.94 5.93
CA PRO A 48 -1.81 8.29 5.97
C PRO A 48 -0.28 8.23 6.02
N LEU A 49 0.35 9.23 5.44
CA LEU A 49 1.78 9.46 5.55
C LEU A 49 2.06 10.31 6.79
N ASP A 50 3.21 10.07 7.41
CA ASP A 50 3.65 10.87 8.56
C ASP A 50 4.34 12.16 8.10
N ALA A 51 4.94 12.89 9.04
CA ALA A 51 5.61 14.16 8.76
C ALA A 51 6.83 13.98 7.85
N ASN A 52 7.35 12.76 7.71
CA ASN A 52 8.52 12.45 6.88
C ASN A 52 8.12 11.83 5.53
N GLY A 53 6.83 11.68 5.25
CA GLY A 53 6.36 11.07 4.02
C GLY A 53 6.42 9.54 4.04
N ASN A 54 6.46 8.94 5.22
CA ASN A 54 6.49 7.49 5.39
C ASN A 54 5.15 6.96 5.86
N LEU A 55 4.88 5.70 5.53
CA LEU A 55 3.70 5.00 6.01
C LEU A 55 4.09 3.82 6.89
N THR A 56 3.17 3.42 7.75
CA THR A 56 3.25 2.19 8.53
C THR A 56 1.84 1.68 8.73
N SER A 57 1.57 0.46 8.31
CA SER A 57 0.25 -0.14 8.47
C SER A 57 0.33 -1.65 8.30
N GLN A 58 -0.81 -2.31 8.41
CA GLN A 58 -0.95 -3.73 8.19
C GLN A 58 -1.86 -3.99 7.00
N ILE A 59 -1.51 -4.98 6.18
CA ILE A 59 -2.27 -5.33 4.99
C ILE A 59 -2.11 -6.84 4.73
N TRP A 60 -3.10 -7.44 4.06
CA TRP A 60 -2.97 -8.81 3.62
C TRP A 60 -1.94 -8.92 2.50
N PRO A 61 -0.93 -9.81 2.61
CA PRO A 61 0.04 -9.98 1.55
C PRO A 61 -0.55 -10.75 0.38
N ASN A 62 -0.10 -10.43 -0.83
CA ASN A 62 -0.58 -11.10 -2.04
C ASN A 62 -0.22 -12.58 -2.07
N ASP A 63 0.92 -12.97 -1.50
CA ASP A 63 1.37 -14.35 -1.49
C ASP A 63 0.55 -15.26 -0.54
N ALA A 64 -0.27 -14.67 0.32
CA ALA A 64 -1.19 -15.42 1.18
C ALA A 64 -2.61 -15.49 0.63
N MET A 65 -2.86 -14.94 -0.54
CA MET A 65 -4.17 -14.89 -1.16
C MET A 65 -4.38 -15.98 -2.19
N LEU A 66 -5.64 -16.34 -2.41
CA LEU A 66 -6.07 -17.18 -3.52
C LEU A 66 -7.10 -16.41 -4.35
N PRO A 67 -6.86 -16.22 -5.66
CA PRO A 67 -5.69 -16.66 -6.42
C PRO A 67 -4.41 -15.92 -5.99
N ASN A 68 -3.26 -16.57 -6.16
CA ASN A 68 -1.99 -16.00 -5.69
C ASN A 68 -1.32 -15.05 -6.69
N ASN A 69 -2.02 -14.70 -7.75
CA ASN A 69 -1.54 -13.74 -8.76
C ASN A 69 -2.20 -12.36 -8.60
N THR A 70 -2.77 -12.08 -7.45
CA THR A 70 -3.33 -10.75 -7.17
C THR A 70 -2.21 -9.73 -7.02
N VAL A 71 -2.53 -8.47 -7.29
CA VAL A 71 -1.62 -7.34 -7.05
C VAL A 71 -2.44 -6.18 -6.47
N TYR A 72 -1.74 -5.25 -5.84
CA TYR A 72 -2.34 -4.02 -5.36
C TYR A 72 -2.05 -2.88 -6.34
N PHE A 73 -3.07 -2.09 -6.64
CA PHE A 73 -2.89 -0.79 -7.28
C PHE A 73 -2.71 0.24 -6.17
N ALA A 74 -1.51 0.82 -6.10
CA ALA A 74 -1.16 1.79 -5.07
C ALA A 74 -1.04 3.18 -5.68
N LYS A 75 -1.58 4.17 -5.00
CA LYS A 75 -1.51 5.57 -5.43
C LYS A 75 -1.19 6.44 -4.22
N ALA A 76 -0.24 7.36 -4.40
CA ALA A 76 0.13 8.32 -3.36
C ALA A 76 -0.38 9.71 -3.71
N TYR A 77 -0.87 10.40 -2.70
CA TYR A 77 -1.46 11.73 -2.83
C TYR A 77 -0.83 12.70 -1.85
N THR A 78 -0.80 13.98 -2.23
CA THR A 78 -0.43 15.04 -1.30
C THR A 78 -1.54 15.25 -0.26
N ALA A 79 -1.25 16.03 0.78
CA ALA A 79 -2.27 16.40 1.78
C ALA A 79 -3.46 17.12 1.15
N GLU A 80 -3.26 17.77 0.01
CA GLU A 80 -4.30 18.48 -0.74
C GLU A 80 -5.07 17.56 -1.70
N GLY A 81 -4.68 16.29 -1.80
CA GLY A 81 -5.38 15.33 -2.64
C GLY A 81 -4.87 15.21 -4.07
N GLN A 82 -3.71 15.77 -4.37
CA GLN A 82 -3.12 15.66 -5.70
C GLN A 82 -2.38 14.32 -5.85
N LEU A 83 -2.69 13.57 -6.92
CA LEU A 83 -2.00 12.33 -7.23
C LEU A 83 -0.57 12.63 -7.67
N VAL A 84 0.40 11.99 -7.04
CA VAL A 84 1.82 12.22 -7.32
C VAL A 84 2.61 10.95 -7.64
N TRP A 85 2.03 9.77 -7.40
CA TRP A 85 2.72 8.51 -7.64
C TRP A 85 1.71 7.38 -7.75
N GLU A 86 1.99 6.40 -8.62
CA GLU A 86 1.19 5.18 -8.69
C GLU A 86 2.03 4.01 -9.14
N ALA A 87 1.67 2.80 -8.71
CA ALA A 87 2.35 1.58 -9.07
C ALA A 87 1.48 0.36 -8.83
N GLU A 88 1.84 -0.76 -9.47
CA GLU A 88 1.31 -2.08 -9.13
C GLU A 88 2.32 -2.77 -8.22
N LEU A 89 1.83 -3.35 -7.12
CA LEU A 89 2.68 -3.94 -6.10
C LEU A 89 2.25 -5.37 -5.79
N TYR A 90 3.23 -6.26 -5.70
CA TYR A 90 3.04 -7.62 -5.20
C TYR A 90 3.67 -7.70 -3.82
N ILE A 91 2.85 -7.65 -2.78
CA ILE A 91 3.29 -7.55 -1.39
C ILE A 91 3.45 -8.95 -0.82
N THR A 92 4.62 -9.24 -0.25
CA THR A 92 4.99 -10.58 0.21
C THR A 92 5.29 -10.61 1.70
N THR A 93 5.11 -11.80 2.29
CA THR A 93 5.48 -12.07 3.68
C THR A 93 6.99 -12.15 3.85
N PRO A 94 7.53 -11.99 5.07
CA PRO A 94 6.84 -11.72 6.35
C PRO A 94 6.55 -10.24 6.60
N SER A 95 7.22 -9.34 5.92
CA SER A 95 6.99 -7.90 5.98
C SER A 95 7.45 -7.28 4.69
N TRP A 96 7.05 -6.06 4.44
CA TRP A 96 7.33 -5.45 3.14
C TRP A 96 7.62 -3.97 3.30
N VAL A 97 8.60 -3.46 2.54
CA VAL A 97 8.99 -2.05 2.58
C VAL A 97 8.71 -1.43 1.22
N LEU A 98 7.86 -0.42 1.22
CA LEU A 98 7.49 0.31 0.02
C LEU A 98 8.65 1.18 -0.44
N GLY A 99 8.92 1.13 -1.75
CA GLY A 99 9.98 1.94 -2.34
C GLY A 99 11.34 1.26 -2.38
N GLU A 100 11.50 0.09 -1.78
CA GLU A 100 12.70 -0.71 -1.96
C GLU A 100 12.58 -1.61 -3.18
N VAL A 101 13.46 -1.46 -4.09
CA VAL A 101 13.51 -2.24 -5.33
C VAL A 101 14.89 -2.83 -5.53
#